data_84e7b66ed40710320c3f221dde3582fa
#
_entry.id   84e7b66ed40710320c3f221dde3582fa
#
_cell.length_a   1.000
_cell.length_b   1.000
_cell.length_c   1.000
_cell.angle_alpha   90.00
_cell.angle_beta   90.00
_cell.angle_gamma   90.00
#
_symmetry.space_group_name_H-M   'P 1'
#
loop_
_entity.id
_entity.type
_entity.pdbx_description
1 polymer ?
#
loop_
_entity_poly.entity_id
_entity_poly.type
_entity_poly.pdbx_seq_one_letter_code
_entity_poly.pdbx_strand_id
1 'polypeptide(L)'
;FLWAFEGLQRLVRQNFKFTESSRIKENRENVKRDNNNVLEFLESEGYIHFQAEASASSKELYESYRLWCEENSMTALKNRSFSDAMIAVQTKYNLVHCNTIKNSAGRRVWGFTGVTVITKPSYTDGFMDASQCTYVPKEWTN
;
A
#
# COMPACT_ATOMS: atom_id res chain seq x y z
N PHE A 1 -7.23 42.26 -26.97
CA PHE A 1 -8.32 41.40 -27.54
C PHE A 1 -7.81 40.41 -28.59
N LEU A 2 -6.88 40.82 -29.48
CA LEU A 2 -6.33 39.98 -30.57
C LEU A 2 -5.72 38.69 -30.06
N TRP A 3 -4.93 38.70 -28.98
CA TRP A 3 -4.29 37.50 -28.40
C TRP A 3 -5.29 36.48 -27.86
N ALA A 4 -6.41 36.95 -27.33
CA ALA A 4 -7.47 36.07 -26.83
C ALA A 4 -8.18 35.35 -27.98
N PHE A 5 -8.40 36.05 -29.11
CA PHE A 5 -9.00 35.50 -30.31
C PHE A 5 -8.08 34.48 -31.01
N GLU A 6 -6.77 34.77 -31.07
CA GLU A 6 -5.77 33.81 -31.58
C GLU A 6 -5.70 32.57 -30.70
N GLY A 7 -5.75 32.74 -29.36
CA GLY A 7 -5.81 31.64 -28.43
C GLY A 7 -7.03 30.75 -28.62
N LEU A 8 -8.19 31.35 -28.83
CA LEU A 8 -9.43 30.63 -29.10
C LEU A 8 -9.38 29.88 -30.42
N GLN A 9 -8.88 30.52 -31.51
CA GLN A 9 -8.72 29.86 -32.83
C GLN A 9 -7.79 28.65 -32.73
N ARG A 10 -6.68 28.78 -31.96
CA ARG A 10 -5.75 27.68 -31.71
C ARG A 10 -6.43 26.53 -31.00
N LEU A 11 -7.23 26.84 -29.96
CA LEU A 11 -7.96 25.85 -29.20
C LEU A 11 -8.97 25.07 -30.04
N VAL A 12 -9.71 25.79 -30.89
CA VAL A 12 -10.66 25.18 -31.82
C VAL A 12 -9.96 24.27 -32.84
N ARG A 13 -8.83 24.71 -33.42
CA ARG A 13 -8.02 23.90 -34.35
C ARG A 13 -7.47 22.61 -33.68
N GLN A 14 -7.23 22.63 -32.37
CA GLN A 14 -6.75 21.50 -31.57
C GLN A 14 -7.88 20.65 -30.97
N ASN A 15 -9.13 20.81 -31.43
CA ASN A 15 -10.31 20.13 -30.90
C ASN A 15 -10.42 20.28 -29.37
N PHE A 16 -10.19 21.46 -28.83
CA PHE A 16 -10.20 21.79 -27.41
C PHE A 16 -9.20 20.97 -26.56
N LYS A 17 -8.17 20.41 -27.17
CA LYS A 17 -7.08 19.76 -26.46
C LYS A 17 -6.02 20.77 -26.08
N PHE A 18 -5.79 20.91 -24.78
CA PHE A 18 -4.70 21.74 -24.28
C PHE A 18 -3.36 21.05 -24.53
N THR A 19 -2.36 21.84 -24.93
CA THR A 19 -0.99 21.35 -25.07
C THR A 19 -0.42 21.09 -23.69
N GLU A 20 -0.26 19.84 -23.30
CA GLU A 20 0.44 19.49 -22.08
C GLU A 20 1.95 19.53 -22.33
N SER A 21 2.67 20.36 -21.58
CA SER A 21 4.13 20.34 -21.61
C SER A 21 4.64 19.10 -20.86
N SER A 22 5.84 18.63 -21.21
CA SER A 22 6.50 17.51 -20.53
C SER A 22 6.61 17.76 -19.02
N ARG A 23 6.86 18.99 -18.59
CA ARG A 23 6.92 19.41 -17.21
C ARG A 23 5.57 19.25 -16.47
N ILE A 24 4.44 19.53 -17.13
CA ILE A 24 3.10 19.33 -16.54
C ILE A 24 2.82 17.84 -16.35
N LYS A 25 3.20 17.01 -17.32
CA LYS A 25 3.06 15.54 -17.20
C LYS A 25 3.90 15.00 -16.05
N GLU A 26 5.15 15.40 -15.97
CA GLU A 26 6.07 15.00 -14.91
C GLU A 26 5.57 15.43 -13.53
N ASN A 27 5.14 16.68 -13.38
CA ASN A 27 4.55 17.16 -12.12
C ASN A 27 3.28 16.38 -11.75
N ARG A 28 2.42 16.06 -12.71
CA ARG A 28 1.21 15.25 -12.47
C ARG A 28 1.57 13.84 -12.00
N GLU A 29 2.59 13.24 -12.59
CA GLU A 29 3.07 11.91 -12.19
C GLU A 29 3.73 11.93 -10.82
N ASN A 30 4.50 12.98 -10.50
CA ASN A 30 5.10 13.17 -9.20
C ASN A 30 4.01 13.33 -8.12
N VAL A 31 3.02 14.20 -8.34
CA VAL A 31 1.88 14.38 -7.41
C VAL A 31 1.09 13.09 -7.25
N LYS A 32 0.89 12.30 -8.31
CA LYS A 32 0.24 10.99 -8.19
C LYS A 32 1.07 10.00 -7.37
N ARG A 33 2.39 10.05 -7.49
CA ARG A 33 3.32 9.24 -6.71
C ARG A 33 3.30 9.65 -5.26
N ASP A 34 3.42 10.93 -4.98
CA ASP A 34 3.44 11.50 -3.62
C ASP A 34 2.11 11.26 -2.87
N ASN A 35 1.00 11.15 -3.61
CA ASN A 35 -0.30 10.80 -3.02
C ASN A 35 -0.58 9.29 -2.96
N ASN A 36 0.36 8.46 -3.43
CA ASN A 36 0.18 7.01 -3.45
C ASN A 36 1.02 6.34 -2.36
N ASN A 37 0.51 6.38 -1.14
CA ASN A 37 1.13 5.75 0.02
C ASN A 37 1.33 4.22 -0.12
N VAL A 38 0.67 3.58 -1.10
CA VAL A 38 0.93 2.16 -1.42
C VAL A 38 2.30 1.97 -2.05
N LEU A 39 2.76 2.92 -2.88
CA LEU A 39 4.11 2.85 -3.46
C LEU A 39 5.18 3.04 -2.39
N GLU A 40 4.98 4.00 -1.49
CA GLU A 40 5.89 4.22 -0.36
C GLU A 40 5.95 3.00 0.56
N PHE A 41 4.82 2.36 0.82
CA PHE A 41 4.76 1.11 1.57
C PHE A 41 5.56 -0.01 0.87
N LEU A 42 5.43 -0.16 -0.45
CA LEU A 42 6.16 -1.18 -1.22
C LEU A 42 7.68 -0.93 -1.25
N GLU A 43 8.10 0.32 -1.13
CA GLU A 43 9.50 0.73 -1.09
C GLU A 43 10.05 0.80 0.35
N SER A 44 9.18 0.67 1.37
CA SER A 44 9.59 0.68 2.77
C SER A 44 10.27 -0.64 3.19
N GLU A 45 11.33 -0.52 3.96
CA GLU A 45 12.02 -1.68 4.51
C GLU A 45 11.32 -2.19 5.78
N GLY A 46 11.39 -3.50 6.00
CA GLY A 46 10.97 -4.13 7.25
C GLY A 46 9.52 -4.64 7.30
N TYR A 47 8.66 -4.30 6.35
CA TYR A 47 7.25 -4.75 6.33
C TYR A 47 7.00 -5.86 5.32
N ILE A 48 7.62 -5.76 4.17
CA ILE A 48 7.50 -6.74 3.09
C ILE A 48 8.87 -7.06 2.50
N HIS A 49 8.99 -8.23 1.90
CA HIS A 49 10.16 -8.62 1.15
C HIS A 49 9.75 -9.24 -0.19
N PHE A 50 10.41 -8.82 -1.26
CA PHE A 50 10.17 -9.37 -2.60
C PHE A 50 11.03 -10.61 -2.80
N GLN A 51 10.38 -11.75 -3.04
CA GLN A 51 11.04 -13.01 -3.28
C GLN A 51 10.21 -13.85 -4.26
N ALA A 52 10.80 -14.32 -5.35
CA ALA A 52 10.09 -14.92 -6.47
C ALA A 52 9.18 -16.11 -6.08
N GLU A 53 9.58 -16.92 -5.12
CA GLU A 53 8.80 -18.09 -4.67
C GLU A 53 7.90 -17.83 -3.46
N ALA A 54 7.93 -16.62 -2.92
CA ALA A 54 7.11 -16.26 -1.79
C ALA A 54 5.69 -15.91 -2.23
N SER A 55 4.76 -16.03 -1.30
CA SER A 55 3.37 -15.63 -1.52
C SER A 55 2.77 -15.09 -0.23
N ALA A 56 1.94 -14.08 -0.36
CA ALA A 56 1.21 -13.51 0.76
C ALA A 56 -0.25 -13.30 0.40
N SER A 57 -1.16 -13.54 1.34
CA SER A 57 -2.57 -13.26 1.11
C SER A 57 -2.83 -11.76 1.07
N SER A 58 -3.84 -11.35 0.30
CA SER A 58 -4.24 -9.94 0.24
C SER A 58 -4.59 -9.38 1.63
N LYS A 59 -5.08 -10.23 2.53
CA LYS A 59 -5.40 -9.84 3.89
C LYS A 59 -4.14 -9.53 4.71
N GLU A 60 -3.15 -10.41 4.68
CA GLU A 60 -1.87 -10.20 5.39
C GLU A 60 -1.14 -8.96 4.88
N LEU A 61 -1.11 -8.76 3.56
CA LEU A 61 -0.52 -7.57 2.96
C LEU A 61 -1.25 -6.29 3.38
N TYR A 62 -2.58 -6.32 3.42
CA TYR A 62 -3.36 -5.17 3.86
C TYR A 62 -3.20 -4.87 5.35
N GLU A 63 -3.09 -5.89 6.19
CA GLU A 63 -2.81 -5.72 7.63
C GLU A 63 -1.43 -5.09 7.85
N SER A 64 -0.40 -5.55 7.14
CA SER A 64 0.94 -4.97 7.17
C SER A 64 0.95 -3.52 6.66
N TYR A 65 0.22 -3.22 5.58
CA TYR A 65 0.05 -1.87 5.07
C TYR A 65 -0.65 -0.94 6.08
N ARG A 66 -1.68 -1.43 6.78
CA ARG A 66 -2.34 -0.65 7.82
C ARG A 66 -1.41 -0.32 8.97
N LEU A 67 -0.61 -1.29 9.42
CA LEU A 67 0.38 -1.08 10.46
C LEU A 67 1.40 -0.01 10.04
N TRP A 68 1.92 -0.12 8.82
CA TRP A 68 2.83 0.87 8.27
C TRP A 68 2.20 2.28 8.22
N CYS A 69 0.95 2.39 7.79
CA CYS A 69 0.24 3.67 7.78
C CYS A 69 0.07 4.25 9.18
N GLU A 70 -0.24 3.42 10.17
CA GLU A 70 -0.41 3.82 11.57
C GLU A 70 0.91 4.34 12.15
N GLU A 71 2.02 3.64 11.93
CA GLU A 71 3.35 4.04 12.39
C GLU A 71 3.84 5.33 11.71
N ASN A 72 3.47 5.57 10.46
CA ASN A 72 3.83 6.78 9.72
C ASN A 72 2.77 7.89 9.81
N SER A 73 1.76 7.74 10.66
CA SER A 73 0.67 8.71 10.85
C SER A 73 -0.07 9.04 9.54
N MET A 74 -0.16 8.07 8.64
CA MET A 74 -0.87 8.18 7.37
C MET A 74 -2.26 7.55 7.44
N THR A 75 -3.18 8.02 6.60
CA THR A 75 -4.50 7.42 6.48
C THR A 75 -4.46 6.23 5.54
N ALA A 76 -4.78 5.05 6.06
CA ALA A 76 -4.83 3.83 5.24
C ALA A 76 -5.99 3.87 4.24
N LEU A 77 -5.73 3.44 3.01
CA LEU A 77 -6.77 3.22 2.01
C LEU A 77 -7.70 2.08 2.43
N LYS A 78 -8.90 2.06 1.87
CA LYS A 78 -9.81 0.90 2.01
C LYS A 78 -9.19 -0.32 1.35
N ASN A 79 -9.46 -1.50 1.88
CA ASN A 79 -8.91 -2.77 1.38
C ASN A 79 -9.07 -2.94 -0.14
N ARG A 80 -10.22 -2.59 -0.71
CA ARG A 80 -10.44 -2.68 -2.16
C ARG A 80 -9.52 -1.73 -2.94
N SER A 81 -9.44 -0.47 -2.52
CA SER A 81 -8.57 0.52 -3.17
C SER A 81 -7.09 0.15 -3.06
N PHE A 82 -6.68 -0.44 -1.94
CA PHE A 82 -5.34 -1.00 -1.77
C PHE A 82 -5.09 -2.15 -2.76
N SER A 83 -6.01 -3.11 -2.87
CA SER A 83 -5.88 -4.22 -3.82
C SER A 83 -5.82 -3.74 -5.27
N ASP A 84 -6.66 -2.78 -5.65
CA ASP A 84 -6.65 -2.19 -6.99
C ASP A 84 -5.31 -1.47 -7.28
N ALA A 85 -4.75 -0.76 -6.28
CA ALA A 85 -3.44 -0.11 -6.39
C ALA A 85 -2.30 -1.15 -6.54
N MET A 86 -2.35 -2.25 -5.77
CA MET A 86 -1.39 -3.36 -5.88
C MET A 86 -1.42 -4.01 -7.26
N ILE A 87 -2.62 -4.25 -7.82
CA ILE A 87 -2.79 -4.78 -9.18
C ILE A 87 -2.23 -3.80 -10.22
N ALA A 88 -2.42 -2.50 -10.04
CA ALA A 88 -1.88 -1.50 -10.97
C ALA A 88 -0.34 -1.48 -11.03
N VAL A 89 0.33 -1.82 -9.94
CA VAL A 89 1.80 -1.83 -9.84
C VAL A 89 2.42 -3.22 -9.97
N GLN A 90 1.61 -4.27 -10.12
CA GLN A 90 2.08 -5.65 -10.15
C GLN A 90 3.20 -5.91 -11.16
N THR A 91 3.11 -5.29 -12.36
CA THR A 91 4.12 -5.46 -13.42
C THR A 91 5.46 -4.83 -13.02
N LYS A 92 5.46 -3.70 -12.31
CA LYS A 92 6.67 -3.01 -11.87
C LYS A 92 7.48 -3.84 -10.88
N TYR A 93 6.79 -4.57 -9.98
CA TYR A 93 7.41 -5.34 -8.91
C TYR A 93 7.40 -6.85 -9.16
N ASN A 94 7.07 -7.30 -10.39
CA ASN A 94 6.97 -8.72 -10.76
C ASN A 94 6.06 -9.54 -9.85
N LEU A 95 4.95 -8.93 -9.43
CA LEU A 95 3.92 -9.58 -8.64
C LEU A 95 2.89 -10.24 -9.53
N VAL A 96 2.30 -11.35 -9.08
CA VAL A 96 1.18 -11.98 -9.78
C VAL A 96 0.01 -12.13 -8.80
N HIS A 97 -1.11 -11.51 -9.16
CA HIS A 97 -2.35 -11.64 -8.39
C HIS A 97 -3.03 -12.97 -8.73
N CYS A 98 -3.21 -13.84 -7.74
CA CYS A 98 -3.81 -15.17 -7.92
C CYS A 98 -4.66 -15.59 -6.70
N ASN A 99 -5.49 -16.63 -6.89
CA ASN A 99 -6.32 -17.20 -5.83
C ASN A 99 -5.85 -18.62 -5.39
N THR A 100 -4.61 -18.95 -5.71
CA THR A 100 -4.03 -20.26 -5.40
C THR A 100 -3.30 -20.32 -4.07
N ILE A 101 -3.19 -19.19 -3.39
CA ILE A 101 -2.49 -19.06 -2.11
C ILE A 101 -3.30 -19.74 -1.03
N LYS A 102 -2.64 -20.54 -0.19
CA LYS A 102 -3.26 -21.17 0.97
C LYS A 102 -2.96 -20.35 2.22
N ASN A 103 -3.99 -20.02 2.97
CA ASN A 103 -3.82 -19.44 4.31
C ASN A 103 -3.39 -20.50 5.34
N SER A 104 -3.12 -20.08 6.56
CA SER A 104 -2.76 -20.97 7.68
C SER A 104 -3.78 -22.07 7.96
N ALA A 105 -5.04 -21.89 7.57
CA ALA A 105 -6.11 -22.88 7.67
C ALA A 105 -6.22 -23.80 6.43
N GLY A 106 -5.30 -23.73 5.48
CA GLY A 106 -5.29 -24.53 4.24
C GLY A 106 -6.33 -24.12 3.20
N ARG A 107 -7.07 -23.04 3.40
CA ARG A 107 -8.08 -22.55 2.47
C ARG A 107 -7.45 -21.69 1.40
N ARG A 108 -7.93 -21.82 0.15
CA ARG A 108 -7.51 -20.95 -0.95
C ARG A 108 -8.02 -19.53 -0.73
N VAL A 109 -7.13 -18.59 -0.85
CA VAL A 109 -7.41 -17.15 -0.71
C VAL A 109 -6.76 -16.36 -1.84
N TRP A 110 -7.32 -15.20 -2.11
CA TRP A 110 -6.69 -14.24 -3.01
C TRP A 110 -5.46 -13.62 -2.38
N GLY A 111 -4.44 -13.40 -3.20
CA GLY A 111 -3.22 -12.75 -2.77
C GLY A 111 -2.25 -12.54 -3.92
N PHE A 112 -1.00 -12.28 -3.57
CA PHE A 112 0.06 -11.99 -4.52
C PHE A 112 1.22 -12.96 -4.33
N THR A 113 1.74 -13.49 -5.43
CA THR A 113 3.03 -14.19 -5.45
C THR A 113 4.15 -13.21 -5.77
N GLY A 114 5.36 -13.50 -5.36
CA GLY A 114 6.50 -12.60 -5.50
C GLY A 114 6.75 -11.71 -4.30
N VAL A 115 5.96 -11.82 -3.22
CA VAL A 115 6.08 -11.00 -2.02
C VAL A 115 5.77 -11.81 -0.76
N THR A 116 6.46 -11.52 0.32
CA THR A 116 6.17 -12.02 1.68
C THR A 116 6.05 -10.87 2.67
N VAL A 117 5.24 -11.05 3.70
CA VAL A 117 5.11 -10.10 4.81
C VAL A 117 6.09 -10.48 5.90
N ILE A 118 6.92 -9.54 6.31
CA ILE A 118 7.92 -9.73 7.37
C ILE A 118 7.30 -9.34 8.72
N THR A 119 6.71 -8.16 8.79
CA THR A 119 6.05 -7.65 9.99
C THR A 119 4.61 -8.08 10.00
N LYS A 120 4.28 -9.09 10.77
CA LYS A 120 2.88 -9.44 11.06
C LYS A 120 2.46 -8.59 12.25
N PRO A 121 1.32 -7.86 12.17
CA PRO A 121 0.78 -7.20 13.34
C PRO A 121 0.51 -8.26 14.40
N SER A 122 1.16 -8.15 15.54
CA SER A 122 1.01 -9.08 16.66
C SER A 122 -0.28 -8.77 17.42
N TYR A 123 -1.43 -8.82 16.74
CA TYR A 123 -2.74 -8.69 17.40
C TYR A 123 -3.05 -9.85 18.35
N THR A 124 -2.23 -10.92 18.32
CA THR A 124 -2.37 -12.06 19.22
C THR A 124 -1.56 -11.91 20.52
N ASP A 125 -0.56 -11.05 20.55
CA ASP A 125 0.27 -10.87 21.75
C ASP A 125 -0.34 -9.91 22.79
N GLY A 126 -1.45 -9.24 22.47
CA GLY A 126 -2.20 -8.39 23.40
C GLY A 126 -3.14 -9.14 24.35
N PHE A 127 -3.43 -10.41 24.09
CA PHE A 127 -4.08 -11.29 25.05
C PHE A 127 -3.00 -12.08 25.77
N MET A 128 -2.33 -11.44 26.72
CA MET A 128 -1.62 -12.15 27.76
C MET A 128 -2.63 -13.08 28.43
N ASP A 129 -2.39 -14.38 28.29
CA ASP A 129 -3.10 -15.38 29.05
C ASP A 129 -3.02 -14.96 30.53
N ALA A 130 -4.17 -14.68 31.13
CA ALA A 130 -4.25 -14.22 32.52
C ALA A 130 -3.56 -15.17 33.51
N SER A 131 -3.17 -16.36 33.06
CA SER A 131 -2.38 -17.35 33.80
C SER A 131 -0.89 -17.00 33.97
N GLN A 132 -0.35 -16.04 33.19
CA GLN A 132 1.05 -15.63 33.29
C GLN A 132 1.26 -14.28 33.98
N CYS A 133 0.20 -13.59 34.38
CA CYS A 133 0.30 -12.42 35.25
C CYS A 133 0.53 -12.84 36.71
N THR A 134 1.72 -13.30 37.02
CA THR A 134 2.18 -13.35 38.42
C THR A 134 2.55 -11.92 38.81
N TYR A 135 1.55 -11.16 39.26
CA TYR A 135 1.78 -9.93 40.01
C TYR A 135 2.43 -10.33 41.34
N VAL A 136 3.74 -10.10 41.47
CA VAL A 136 4.44 -10.16 42.72
C VAL A 136 4.30 -8.77 43.36
N PRO A 137 3.50 -8.61 44.44
CA PRO A 137 3.45 -7.35 45.17
C PRO A 137 4.82 -7.08 45.74
N LYS A 138 5.44 -5.93 45.44
CA LYS A 138 6.58 -5.43 46.21
C LYS A 138 6.09 -5.15 47.63
N GLU A 139 6.49 -5.99 48.56
CA GLU A 139 6.31 -5.69 49.97
C GLU A 139 7.05 -4.39 50.26
N TRP A 140 6.33 -3.43 50.79
CA TRP A 140 6.86 -2.20 51.34
C TRP A 140 7.54 -2.57 52.67
N THR A 141 8.85 -2.80 52.64
CA THR A 141 9.64 -2.87 53.87
C THR A 141 9.81 -1.45 54.39
N ASN A 142 9.28 -1.24 55.63
CA ASN A 142 9.46 -0.05 56.44
C ASN A 142 10.95 0.24 56.71
#